data_5e27e77255598d94fa998d6dabce04bc
#
_entry.id   5e27e77255598d94fa998d6dabce04bc
#
_cell.length_a   1.000
_cell.length_b   1.000
_cell.length_c   1.000
_cell.angle_alpha   90.00
_cell.angle_beta   90.00
_cell.angle_gamma   90.00
#
_symmetry.space_group_name_H-M   'P 1'
#
loop_
_entity.id
_entity.type
_entity.pdbx_description
1 polymer ?
#
loop_
_entity_poly.entity_id
_entity_poly.type
_entity_poly.pdbx_seq_one_letter_code
_entity_poly.pdbx_strand_id
1 'polypeptide(L)'
;LNVKAAKGDVDPLIGRDSEVERCIQVLCRRRKNNPLLVGDPGVGKTAIAEGLARKIVQGEIPEVLSKTTIFSLDMGALLAGTRYRGDFEERLKAVVTEIEEHPDSVLFIDEIHTVIGAGATSGGAMDASNLLKPALQGGKLRTMGSTTYKEFRQHFEKDRALSRRFQKIDVNEPSVEDSIKILKGLKPYFEDHHSVKYTSDAIKSAVELAARYINDRKLPDKAIDVIDEAVAAQHLIPESKRRKTLGAKEI
;
A
#
# COMPACT_ATOMS: atom_id res chain seq x y z
N LEU A 1 -3.68 -1.04 -10.70
CA LEU A 1 -2.77 -2.04 -10.11
C LEU A 1 -2.71 -3.33 -10.96
N ASN A 2 -3.83 -3.83 -11.49
CA ASN A 2 -3.83 -5.07 -12.30
C ASN A 2 -2.87 -4.99 -13.50
N VAL A 3 -2.78 -3.84 -14.19
CA VAL A 3 -1.85 -3.66 -15.31
C VAL A 3 -0.39 -3.75 -14.85
N LYS A 4 -0.05 -3.16 -13.71
CA LYS A 4 1.29 -3.30 -13.11
C LYS A 4 1.59 -4.76 -12.77
N ALA A 5 0.62 -5.43 -12.13
CA ALA A 5 0.76 -6.84 -11.77
C ALA A 5 0.95 -7.75 -12.99
N ALA A 6 0.19 -7.51 -14.08
CA ALA A 6 0.32 -8.27 -15.33
C ALA A 6 1.68 -8.07 -16.03
N LYS A 7 2.30 -6.89 -15.87
CA LYS A 7 3.65 -6.60 -16.39
C LYS A 7 4.78 -7.15 -15.51
N GLY A 8 4.47 -7.63 -14.31
CA GLY A 8 5.49 -8.07 -13.35
C GLY A 8 6.09 -6.92 -12.51
N ASP A 9 5.53 -5.72 -12.60
CA ASP A 9 5.98 -4.52 -11.88
C ASP A 9 5.46 -4.46 -10.43
N VAL A 10 5.01 -5.58 -9.89
CA VAL A 10 4.51 -5.71 -8.51
C VAL A 10 5.28 -6.81 -7.82
N ASP A 11 5.90 -6.48 -6.70
CA ASP A 11 6.62 -7.42 -5.88
C ASP A 11 5.71 -8.53 -5.30
N PRO A 12 6.24 -9.73 -5.02
CA PRO A 12 5.45 -10.77 -4.38
C PRO A 12 5.06 -10.37 -2.96
N LEU A 13 3.79 -10.58 -2.62
CA LEU A 13 3.32 -10.40 -1.25
C LEU A 13 3.67 -11.66 -0.44
N ILE A 14 4.36 -11.46 0.67
CA ILE A 14 4.85 -12.54 1.53
C ILE A 14 4.34 -12.33 2.95
N GLY A 15 3.75 -13.39 3.53
CA GLY A 15 3.36 -13.41 4.94
C GLY A 15 2.18 -12.51 5.31
N ARG A 16 1.29 -12.18 4.35
CA ARG A 16 0.09 -11.36 4.53
C ARG A 16 -1.18 -12.04 4.03
N ASP A 17 -1.18 -13.36 4.00
CA ASP A 17 -2.30 -14.13 3.43
C ASP A 17 -3.60 -13.90 4.21
N SER A 18 -3.55 -13.79 5.53
CA SER A 18 -4.71 -13.52 6.39
C SER A 18 -5.35 -12.15 6.10
N GLU A 19 -4.54 -11.11 5.91
CA GLU A 19 -5.02 -9.77 5.59
C GLU A 19 -5.63 -9.73 4.17
N VAL A 20 -5.00 -10.39 3.20
CA VAL A 20 -5.53 -10.51 1.83
C VAL A 20 -6.84 -11.28 1.82
N GLU A 21 -6.89 -12.44 2.49
CA GLU A 21 -8.12 -13.23 2.62
C GLU A 21 -9.24 -12.41 3.25
N ARG A 22 -8.91 -11.61 4.29
CA ARG A 22 -9.87 -10.70 4.91
C ARG A 22 -10.33 -9.61 3.97
N CYS A 23 -9.47 -9.04 3.14
CA CYS A 23 -9.86 -8.09 2.09
C CYS A 23 -10.84 -8.71 1.11
N ILE A 24 -10.55 -9.93 0.62
CA ILE A 24 -11.42 -10.69 -0.27
C ILE A 24 -12.80 -10.91 0.37
N GLN A 25 -12.84 -11.39 1.60
CA GLN A 25 -14.09 -11.60 2.34
C GLN A 25 -14.91 -10.30 2.45
N VAL A 26 -14.26 -9.18 2.76
CA VAL A 26 -14.91 -7.88 2.89
C VAL A 26 -15.46 -7.42 1.53
N LEU A 27 -14.69 -7.52 0.46
CA LEU A 27 -15.13 -7.13 -0.89
C LEU A 27 -16.33 -7.96 -1.39
N CYS A 28 -16.48 -9.20 -0.94
CA CYS A 28 -17.62 -10.07 -1.27
C CYS A 28 -18.89 -9.77 -0.44
N ARG A 29 -18.85 -8.86 0.53
CA ARG A 29 -20.01 -8.57 1.39
C ARG A 29 -21.02 -7.67 0.67
N ARG A 30 -22.29 -7.83 1.03
CA ARG A 30 -23.36 -6.95 0.53
C ARG A 30 -23.31 -5.53 1.11
N ARG A 31 -22.86 -5.39 2.34
CA ARG A 31 -22.73 -4.12 3.07
C ARG A 31 -21.40 -4.06 3.79
N LYS A 32 -20.91 -2.85 4.04
CA LYS A 32 -19.61 -2.63 4.68
C LYS A 32 -18.51 -3.39 3.93
N ASN A 33 -18.56 -3.27 2.60
CA ASN A 33 -17.77 -4.02 1.62
C ASN A 33 -16.52 -3.27 1.15
N ASN A 34 -16.15 -2.20 1.85
CA ASN A 34 -14.93 -1.45 1.58
C ASN A 34 -13.87 -1.81 2.63
N PRO A 35 -12.80 -2.54 2.29
CA PRO A 35 -11.70 -2.82 3.21
C PRO A 35 -10.95 -1.52 3.54
N LEU A 36 -10.62 -1.33 4.81
CA LEU A 36 -9.75 -0.26 5.27
C LEU A 36 -8.57 -0.85 6.03
N LEU A 37 -7.41 -0.84 5.41
CA LEU A 37 -6.15 -1.29 6.00
C LEU A 37 -5.65 -0.24 6.99
N VAL A 38 -5.58 -0.60 8.25
CA VAL A 38 -5.17 0.31 9.33
C VAL A 38 -3.93 -0.24 10.02
N GLY A 39 -2.86 0.55 10.02
CA GLY A 39 -1.59 0.16 10.62
C GLY A 39 -0.58 1.30 10.57
N ASP A 40 0.50 1.16 11.32
CA ASP A 40 1.58 2.14 11.33
C ASP A 40 2.21 2.31 9.94
N PRO A 41 2.91 3.43 9.66
CA PRO A 41 3.69 3.58 8.45
C PRO A 41 4.76 2.48 8.33
N GLY A 42 5.00 1.97 7.12
CA GLY A 42 6.05 0.99 6.86
C GLY A 42 5.69 -0.47 7.15
N VAL A 43 4.46 -0.80 7.60
CA VAL A 43 4.05 -2.19 7.88
C VAL A 43 3.60 -2.98 6.62
N GLY A 44 3.56 -2.33 5.44
CA GLY A 44 3.24 -2.99 4.17
C GLY A 44 1.76 -2.92 3.76
N LYS A 45 1.00 -1.89 4.14
CA LYS A 45 -0.42 -1.73 3.75
C LYS A 45 -0.62 -1.67 2.22
N THR A 46 0.18 -0.89 1.53
CA THR A 46 0.14 -0.75 0.06
C THR A 46 0.45 -2.07 -0.63
N ALA A 47 1.43 -2.81 -0.11
CA ALA A 47 1.80 -4.13 -0.63
C ALA A 47 0.64 -5.15 -0.58
N ILE A 48 -0.27 -5.04 0.40
CA ILE A 48 -1.47 -5.90 0.48
C ILE A 48 -2.42 -5.62 -0.71
N ALA A 49 -2.63 -4.35 -1.07
CA ALA A 49 -3.46 -3.99 -2.22
C ALA A 49 -2.83 -4.45 -3.54
N GLU A 50 -1.53 -4.30 -3.68
CA GLU A 50 -0.75 -4.76 -4.84
C GLU A 50 -0.75 -6.29 -4.93
N GLY A 51 -0.55 -6.98 -3.82
CA GLY A 51 -0.62 -8.44 -3.75
C GLY A 51 -2.00 -8.99 -4.09
N LEU A 52 -3.07 -8.30 -3.66
CA LEU A 52 -4.43 -8.64 -4.06
C LEU A 52 -4.62 -8.48 -5.58
N ALA A 53 -4.15 -7.39 -6.18
CA ALA A 53 -4.20 -7.21 -7.63
C ALA A 53 -3.43 -8.30 -8.38
N ARG A 54 -2.27 -8.73 -7.86
CA ARG A 54 -1.49 -9.83 -8.41
C ARG A 54 -2.25 -11.16 -8.35
N LYS A 55 -2.88 -11.50 -7.22
CA LYS A 55 -3.71 -12.71 -7.07
C LYS A 55 -4.90 -12.70 -8.04
N ILE A 56 -5.52 -11.53 -8.31
CA ILE A 56 -6.58 -11.40 -9.32
C ILE A 56 -6.05 -11.75 -10.71
N VAL A 57 -4.93 -11.19 -11.11
CA VAL A 57 -4.30 -11.41 -12.42
C VAL A 57 -3.87 -12.87 -12.59
N GLN A 58 -3.40 -13.51 -11.54
CA GLN A 58 -2.96 -14.91 -11.52
C GLN A 58 -4.13 -15.91 -11.43
N GLY A 59 -5.35 -15.42 -11.20
CA GLY A 59 -6.52 -16.29 -11.04
C GLY A 59 -6.58 -17.01 -9.67
N GLU A 60 -5.77 -16.59 -8.71
CA GLU A 60 -5.70 -17.14 -7.35
C GLU A 60 -6.72 -16.50 -6.40
N ILE A 61 -7.98 -16.39 -6.86
CA ILE A 61 -9.02 -15.62 -6.18
C ILE A 61 -10.39 -16.25 -6.47
N PRO A 62 -11.38 -16.13 -5.58
CA PRO A 62 -12.72 -16.63 -5.83
C PRO A 62 -13.33 -16.06 -7.12
N GLU A 63 -14.11 -16.87 -7.82
CA GLU A 63 -14.73 -16.54 -9.13
C GLU A 63 -15.47 -15.19 -9.10
N VAL A 64 -16.13 -14.88 -7.98
CA VAL A 64 -16.88 -13.61 -7.79
C VAL A 64 -16.03 -12.35 -7.95
N LEU A 65 -14.71 -12.45 -7.78
CA LEU A 65 -13.77 -11.35 -7.94
C LEU A 65 -12.83 -11.53 -9.14
N SER A 66 -12.98 -12.58 -9.94
CA SER A 66 -12.08 -12.92 -11.05
C SER A 66 -11.97 -11.82 -12.12
N LYS A 67 -13.02 -11.02 -12.29
CA LYS A 67 -13.07 -9.89 -13.24
C LYS A 67 -12.74 -8.55 -12.60
N THR A 68 -12.41 -8.55 -11.32
CA THR A 68 -12.18 -7.31 -10.56
C THR A 68 -10.93 -6.60 -11.03
N THR A 69 -11.05 -5.29 -11.29
CA THR A 69 -9.91 -4.43 -11.58
C THR A 69 -9.70 -3.45 -10.44
N ILE A 70 -8.50 -3.44 -9.87
CA ILE A 70 -8.13 -2.49 -8.82
C ILE A 70 -7.43 -1.29 -9.47
N PHE A 71 -8.06 -0.12 -9.38
CA PHE A 71 -7.49 1.15 -9.79
C PHE A 71 -6.84 1.83 -8.58
N SER A 72 -5.65 2.37 -8.74
CA SER A 72 -4.99 3.18 -7.71
C SER A 72 -5.21 4.64 -7.99
N LEU A 73 -5.75 5.37 -7.03
CA LEU A 73 -5.90 6.81 -7.13
C LEU A 73 -4.56 7.48 -6.83
N ASP A 74 -4.03 8.18 -7.83
CA ASP A 74 -2.84 9.01 -7.67
C ASP A 74 -3.24 10.45 -7.34
N MET A 75 -3.15 10.79 -6.06
CA MET A 75 -3.46 12.15 -5.59
C MET A 75 -2.50 13.20 -6.13
N GLY A 76 -1.23 12.84 -6.35
CA GLY A 76 -0.24 13.73 -6.95
C GLY A 76 -0.62 14.09 -8.39
N ALA A 77 -1.01 13.10 -9.18
CA ALA A 77 -1.47 13.31 -10.56
C ALA A 77 -2.76 14.15 -10.63
N LEU A 78 -3.69 13.94 -9.69
CA LEU A 78 -4.91 14.75 -9.61
C LEU A 78 -4.65 16.22 -9.29
N LEU A 79 -3.66 16.48 -8.44
CA LEU A 79 -3.26 17.84 -8.03
C LEU A 79 -2.37 18.52 -9.06
N ALA A 80 -1.64 17.77 -9.87
CA ALA A 80 -0.72 18.32 -10.85
C ALA A 80 -1.43 19.25 -11.86
N GLY A 81 -0.96 20.50 -11.94
CA GLY A 81 -1.49 21.51 -12.87
C GLY A 81 -2.86 22.07 -12.49
N THR A 82 -3.43 21.75 -11.32
CA THR A 82 -4.63 22.43 -10.81
C THR A 82 -4.23 23.77 -10.19
N ARG A 83 -4.83 24.86 -10.68
CA ARG A 83 -4.62 26.22 -10.11
C ARG A 83 -5.74 26.60 -9.15
N TYR A 84 -6.92 26.04 -9.35
CA TYR A 84 -8.11 26.35 -8.58
C TYR A 84 -8.71 25.08 -7.97
N ARG A 85 -9.42 25.26 -6.88
CA ARG A 85 -10.14 24.18 -6.20
C ARG A 85 -11.12 23.44 -7.12
N GLY A 86 -11.81 24.18 -8.00
CA GLY A 86 -12.77 23.62 -8.96
C GLY A 86 -12.15 22.61 -9.92
N ASP A 87 -10.92 22.84 -10.38
CA ASP A 87 -10.23 21.94 -11.31
C ASP A 87 -10.00 20.55 -10.70
N PHE A 88 -9.62 20.52 -9.41
CA PHE A 88 -9.43 19.27 -8.67
C PHE A 88 -10.74 18.53 -8.45
N GLU A 89 -11.79 19.27 -8.02
CA GLU A 89 -13.11 18.68 -7.78
C GLU A 89 -13.69 18.09 -9.07
N GLU A 90 -13.54 18.77 -10.19
CA GLU A 90 -13.98 18.27 -11.51
C GLU A 90 -13.24 17.01 -11.93
N ARG A 91 -11.92 16.97 -11.79
CA ARG A 91 -11.10 15.79 -12.10
C ARG A 91 -11.46 14.59 -11.21
N LEU A 92 -11.59 14.81 -9.91
CA LEU A 92 -11.96 13.75 -8.99
C LEU A 92 -13.37 13.21 -9.29
N LYS A 93 -14.32 14.10 -9.61
CA LYS A 93 -15.67 13.71 -10.01
C LYS A 93 -15.65 12.89 -11.30
N ALA A 94 -14.86 13.27 -12.29
CA ALA A 94 -14.71 12.52 -13.53
C ALA A 94 -14.18 11.12 -13.28
N VAL A 95 -13.12 10.98 -12.46
CA VAL A 95 -12.57 9.67 -12.08
C VAL A 95 -13.60 8.80 -11.37
N VAL A 96 -14.33 9.37 -10.41
CA VAL A 96 -15.37 8.63 -9.67
C VAL A 96 -16.47 8.16 -10.61
N THR A 97 -16.94 9.02 -11.51
CA THR A 97 -17.99 8.68 -12.48
C THR A 97 -17.53 7.57 -13.42
N GLU A 98 -16.30 7.66 -13.95
CA GLU A 98 -15.73 6.62 -14.82
C GLU A 98 -15.63 5.26 -14.11
N ILE A 99 -15.21 5.25 -12.85
CA ILE A 99 -15.11 4.01 -12.07
C ILE A 99 -16.50 3.43 -11.75
N GLU A 100 -17.50 4.27 -11.49
CA GLU A 100 -18.88 3.83 -11.24
C GLU A 100 -19.52 3.16 -12.47
N GLU A 101 -19.06 3.48 -13.68
CA GLU A 101 -19.51 2.84 -14.92
C GLU A 101 -18.92 1.44 -15.12
N HIS A 102 -17.87 1.08 -14.35
CA HIS A 102 -17.23 -0.23 -14.40
C HIS A 102 -17.64 -1.09 -13.18
N PRO A 103 -18.61 -2.01 -13.31
CA PRO A 103 -19.25 -2.70 -12.16
C PRO A 103 -18.27 -3.56 -11.34
N ASP A 104 -17.18 -4.02 -11.94
CA ASP A 104 -16.17 -4.87 -11.28
C ASP A 104 -14.92 -4.10 -10.85
N SER A 105 -15.06 -2.78 -10.64
CA SER A 105 -13.96 -1.92 -10.23
C SER A 105 -13.85 -1.80 -8.72
N VAL A 106 -12.62 -1.68 -8.24
CA VAL A 106 -12.27 -1.28 -6.87
C VAL A 106 -11.29 -0.13 -6.94
N LEU A 107 -11.61 0.98 -6.31
CA LEU A 107 -10.72 2.12 -6.19
C LEU A 107 -9.83 1.98 -4.95
N PHE A 108 -8.53 1.79 -5.14
CA PHE A 108 -7.57 1.82 -4.04
C PHE A 108 -7.10 3.26 -3.81
N ILE A 109 -7.23 3.74 -2.58
CA ILE A 109 -6.77 5.05 -2.14
C ILE A 109 -5.78 4.85 -1.00
N ASP A 110 -4.51 5.05 -1.30
CA ASP A 110 -3.49 5.06 -0.26
C ASP A 110 -3.60 6.33 0.56
N GLU A 111 -3.33 6.26 1.86
CA GLU A 111 -3.51 7.36 2.80
C GLU A 111 -4.86 8.08 2.64
N ILE A 112 -5.94 7.30 2.57
CA ILE A 112 -7.31 7.78 2.29
C ILE A 112 -7.75 8.95 3.21
N HIS A 113 -7.15 9.10 4.37
CA HIS A 113 -7.39 10.21 5.28
C HIS A 113 -7.02 11.58 4.66
N THR A 114 -6.07 11.62 3.72
CA THR A 114 -5.70 12.85 3.00
C THR A 114 -6.85 13.38 2.15
N VAL A 115 -7.71 12.49 1.69
CA VAL A 115 -8.86 12.81 0.85
C VAL A 115 -10.11 13.09 1.69
N ILE A 116 -10.26 12.37 2.82
CA ILE A 116 -11.47 12.44 3.66
C ILE A 116 -11.36 13.51 4.74
N GLY A 117 -10.14 13.79 5.25
CA GLY A 117 -9.88 14.66 6.38
C GLY A 117 -9.48 16.10 6.04
N ALA A 118 -9.23 16.40 4.79
CA ALA A 118 -8.67 17.67 4.34
C ALA A 118 -9.58 18.90 4.56
N GLY A 119 -10.84 18.70 4.98
CA GLY A 119 -11.81 19.79 5.16
C GLY A 119 -11.77 20.54 6.50
N ALA A 120 -10.94 20.13 7.48
CA ALA A 120 -11.07 20.61 8.86
C ALA A 120 -10.01 21.64 9.33
N THR A 121 -8.92 21.82 8.60
CA THR A 121 -7.84 22.74 9.06
C THR A 121 -7.30 23.62 7.93
N SER A 122 -7.49 24.90 8.10
CA SER A 122 -6.83 26.04 7.43
C SER A 122 -6.97 26.18 5.90
N GLY A 123 -7.87 27.07 5.49
CA GLY A 123 -7.67 28.05 4.40
C GLY A 123 -7.19 27.58 3.03
N GLY A 124 -7.57 26.39 2.54
CA GLY A 124 -7.17 25.99 1.20
C GLY A 124 -7.06 24.50 0.93
N ALA A 125 -7.21 23.65 1.92
CA ALA A 125 -7.20 22.21 1.71
C ALA A 125 -8.45 21.77 0.94
N MET A 126 -8.23 21.08 -0.18
CA MET A 126 -9.27 20.60 -1.08
C MET A 126 -10.13 19.56 -0.39
N ASP A 127 -11.40 19.88 -0.14
CA ASP A 127 -12.35 18.98 0.52
C ASP A 127 -12.91 17.96 -0.48
N ALA A 128 -12.10 16.95 -0.80
CA ALA A 128 -12.52 15.83 -1.60
C ALA A 128 -13.56 14.95 -0.87
N SER A 129 -13.73 15.15 0.44
CA SER A 129 -14.66 14.36 1.24
C SER A 129 -16.10 14.58 0.81
N ASN A 130 -16.45 15.79 0.39
CA ASN A 130 -17.80 16.12 -0.08
C ASN A 130 -18.16 15.42 -1.40
N LEU A 131 -17.16 15.04 -2.21
CA LEU A 131 -17.35 14.31 -3.46
C LEU A 131 -17.34 12.78 -3.24
N LEU A 132 -16.40 12.29 -2.43
CA LEU A 132 -16.26 10.85 -2.20
C LEU A 132 -17.32 10.29 -1.26
N LYS A 133 -17.74 11.03 -0.22
CA LYS A 133 -18.77 10.57 0.71
C LYS A 133 -20.07 10.17 0.04
N PRO A 134 -20.67 10.97 -0.88
CA PRO A 134 -21.89 10.57 -1.59
C PRO A 134 -21.69 9.30 -2.43
N ALA A 135 -20.58 9.18 -3.17
CA ALA A 135 -20.25 8.02 -3.99
C ALA A 135 -20.10 6.74 -3.13
N LEU A 136 -19.38 6.85 -2.03
CA LEU A 136 -19.24 5.77 -1.05
C LEU A 136 -20.57 5.41 -0.37
N GLN A 137 -21.41 6.40 -0.06
CA GLN A 137 -22.73 6.20 0.54
C GLN A 137 -23.72 5.56 -0.43
N GLY A 138 -23.65 5.91 -1.71
CA GLY A 138 -24.48 5.34 -2.77
C GLY A 138 -24.25 3.85 -3.00
N GLY A 139 -23.09 3.32 -2.57
CA GLY A 139 -22.75 1.90 -2.68
C GLY A 139 -22.39 1.45 -4.09
N LYS A 140 -22.30 2.37 -5.04
CA LYS A 140 -21.86 2.10 -6.42
C LYS A 140 -20.34 1.99 -6.51
N LEU A 141 -19.62 2.82 -5.74
CA LEU A 141 -18.16 2.82 -5.70
C LEU A 141 -17.67 1.83 -4.64
N ARG A 142 -16.99 0.76 -5.07
CA ARG A 142 -16.21 -0.08 -4.16
C ARG A 142 -14.86 0.57 -3.94
N THR A 143 -14.44 0.68 -2.69
CA THR A 143 -13.18 1.34 -2.34
C THR A 143 -12.39 0.48 -1.36
N MET A 144 -11.10 0.40 -1.57
CA MET A 144 -10.14 -0.11 -0.62
C MET A 144 -9.24 1.04 -0.18
N GLY A 145 -9.06 1.24 1.10
CA GLY A 145 -8.23 2.34 1.61
C GLY A 145 -7.13 1.86 2.52
N SER A 146 -6.09 2.67 2.68
CA SER A 146 -5.09 2.53 3.72
C SER A 146 -5.06 3.78 4.60
N THR A 147 -4.73 3.61 5.89
CA THR A 147 -4.54 4.73 6.82
C THR A 147 -3.74 4.30 8.04
N THR A 148 -3.33 5.26 8.87
CA THR A 148 -2.70 4.97 10.16
C THR A 148 -3.72 4.85 11.28
N TYR A 149 -3.33 4.28 12.43
CA TYR A 149 -4.18 4.22 13.62
C TYR A 149 -4.59 5.61 14.12
N LYS A 150 -3.68 6.59 14.04
CA LYS A 150 -3.94 7.97 14.45
C LYS A 150 -5.03 8.59 13.59
N GLU A 151 -4.85 8.52 12.28
CA GLU A 151 -5.76 9.12 11.30
C GLU A 151 -7.12 8.40 11.27
N PHE A 152 -7.13 7.07 11.47
CA PHE A 152 -8.37 6.30 11.61
C PHE A 152 -9.25 6.83 12.75
N ARG A 153 -8.67 7.05 13.95
CA ARG A 153 -9.39 7.62 15.09
C ARG A 153 -9.89 9.04 14.83
N GLN A 154 -9.12 9.84 14.12
CA GLN A 154 -9.48 11.23 13.84
C GLN A 154 -10.60 11.38 12.82
N HIS A 155 -10.58 10.59 11.74
CA HIS A 155 -11.40 10.79 10.56
C HIS A 155 -12.50 9.75 10.38
N PHE A 156 -12.26 8.48 10.72
CA PHE A 156 -13.20 7.40 10.48
C PHE A 156 -14.08 7.05 11.68
N GLU A 157 -13.53 6.96 12.87
CA GLU A 157 -14.30 6.59 14.06
C GLU A 157 -15.38 7.62 14.39
N LYS A 158 -15.10 8.90 14.14
CA LYS A 158 -16.02 10.01 14.41
C LYS A 158 -17.09 10.16 13.33
N ASP A 159 -16.85 9.68 12.12
CA ASP A 159 -17.78 9.76 11.01
C ASP A 159 -18.61 8.48 10.88
N ARG A 160 -19.83 8.51 11.39
CA ARG A 160 -20.75 7.37 11.37
C ARG A 160 -21.10 6.90 9.95
N ALA A 161 -21.08 7.78 8.95
CA ALA A 161 -21.39 7.43 7.58
C ALA A 161 -20.27 6.59 6.98
N LEU A 162 -19.02 6.99 7.18
CA LEU A 162 -17.83 6.24 6.74
C LEU A 162 -17.67 4.92 7.52
N SER A 163 -17.83 4.94 8.83
CA SER A 163 -17.67 3.74 9.67
C SER A 163 -18.66 2.62 9.33
N ARG A 164 -19.84 2.97 8.78
CA ARG A 164 -20.83 2.01 8.28
C ARG A 164 -20.48 1.42 6.90
N ARG A 165 -19.58 2.04 6.16
CA ARG A 165 -19.21 1.63 4.80
C ARG A 165 -17.87 0.89 4.74
N PHE A 166 -16.97 1.23 5.64
CA PHE A 166 -15.65 0.62 5.71
C PHE A 166 -15.58 -0.48 6.78
N GLN A 167 -14.86 -1.55 6.47
CA GLN A 167 -14.46 -2.58 7.41
C GLN A 167 -12.99 -2.43 7.72
N LYS A 168 -12.67 -2.08 8.97
CA LYS A 168 -11.31 -2.03 9.47
C LYS A 168 -10.66 -3.42 9.38
N ILE A 169 -9.43 -3.44 8.89
CA ILE A 169 -8.52 -4.58 8.87
C ILE A 169 -7.21 -4.11 9.48
N ASP A 170 -6.85 -4.64 10.63
CA ASP A 170 -5.61 -4.27 11.30
C ASP A 170 -4.41 -4.90 10.58
N VAL A 171 -3.40 -4.07 10.28
CA VAL A 171 -2.13 -4.49 9.68
C VAL A 171 -1.03 -4.22 10.70
N ASN A 172 -0.70 -5.24 11.45
CA ASN A 172 0.31 -5.14 12.50
C ASN A 172 1.73 -5.20 11.93
N GLU A 173 2.69 -4.67 12.68
CA GLU A 173 4.10 -4.85 12.39
C GLU A 173 4.41 -6.36 12.39
N PRO A 174 5.05 -6.91 11.36
CA PRO A 174 5.42 -8.32 11.33
C PRO A 174 6.50 -8.62 12.39
N SER A 175 6.56 -9.87 12.83
CA SER A 175 7.64 -10.34 13.70
C SER A 175 9.00 -10.26 13.00
N VAL A 176 10.09 -10.36 13.76
CA VAL A 176 11.44 -10.43 13.19
C VAL A 176 11.55 -11.63 12.25
N GLU A 177 11.03 -12.79 12.65
CA GLU A 177 11.03 -14.01 11.86
C GLU A 177 10.26 -13.86 10.56
N ASP A 178 9.09 -13.24 10.61
CA ASP A 178 8.27 -13.01 9.41
C ASP A 178 8.89 -11.95 8.50
N SER A 179 9.52 -10.93 9.07
CA SER A 179 10.26 -9.92 8.30
C SER A 179 11.46 -10.53 7.59
N ILE A 180 12.17 -11.49 8.20
CA ILE A 180 13.23 -12.24 7.53
C ILE A 180 12.68 -13.04 6.34
N LYS A 181 11.50 -13.68 6.48
CA LYS A 181 10.84 -14.39 5.37
C LYS A 181 10.44 -13.42 4.25
N ILE A 182 9.89 -12.27 4.62
CA ILE A 182 9.51 -11.21 3.66
C ILE A 182 10.74 -10.77 2.86
N LEU A 183 11.82 -10.38 3.54
CA LEU A 183 13.03 -9.92 2.85
C LEU A 183 13.68 -11.04 2.02
N LYS A 184 13.68 -12.28 2.48
CA LYS A 184 14.16 -13.42 1.68
C LYS A 184 13.37 -13.61 0.38
N GLY A 185 12.07 -13.40 0.41
CA GLY A 185 11.23 -13.48 -0.78
C GLY A 185 11.39 -12.29 -1.71
N LEU A 186 11.67 -11.10 -1.18
CA LEU A 186 11.95 -9.89 -1.96
C LEU A 186 13.39 -9.86 -2.49
N LYS A 187 14.29 -10.60 -1.87
CA LYS A 187 15.73 -10.64 -2.19
C LYS A 187 16.03 -10.74 -3.70
N PRO A 188 15.43 -11.64 -4.51
CA PRO A 188 15.74 -11.73 -5.94
C PRO A 188 15.47 -10.43 -6.69
N TYR A 189 14.42 -9.69 -6.33
CA TYR A 189 14.05 -8.43 -6.97
C TYR A 189 15.07 -7.33 -6.68
N PHE A 190 15.54 -7.23 -5.42
CA PHE A 190 16.61 -6.31 -5.05
C PHE A 190 17.94 -6.69 -5.68
N GLU A 191 18.26 -7.98 -5.74
CA GLU A 191 19.48 -8.48 -6.39
C GLU A 191 19.53 -8.14 -7.88
N ASP A 192 18.39 -8.27 -8.58
CA ASP A 192 18.29 -7.94 -10.00
C ASP A 192 18.37 -6.43 -10.23
N HIS A 193 17.68 -5.63 -9.40
CA HIS A 193 17.70 -4.17 -9.50
C HIS A 193 19.10 -3.59 -9.30
N HIS A 194 19.80 -4.06 -8.28
CA HIS A 194 21.11 -3.52 -7.89
C HIS A 194 22.29 -4.27 -8.50
N SER A 195 22.06 -5.37 -9.20
CA SER A 195 23.13 -6.24 -9.75
C SER A 195 24.14 -6.74 -8.70
N VAL A 196 23.64 -7.02 -7.48
CA VAL A 196 24.41 -7.57 -6.36
C VAL A 196 23.72 -8.81 -5.81
N LYS A 197 24.44 -9.58 -5.00
CA LYS A 197 23.88 -10.72 -4.26
C LYS A 197 23.90 -10.47 -2.76
N TYR A 198 22.90 -10.96 -2.04
CA TYR A 198 22.86 -10.93 -0.59
C TYR A 198 23.00 -12.35 -0.04
N THR A 199 23.81 -12.53 0.99
CA THR A 199 23.81 -13.79 1.74
C THR A 199 22.54 -13.88 2.62
N SER A 200 22.16 -15.10 3.03
CA SER A 200 21.05 -15.26 3.98
C SER A 200 21.35 -14.60 5.32
N ASP A 201 22.61 -14.55 5.72
CA ASP A 201 23.04 -13.89 6.96
C ASP A 201 22.98 -12.37 6.86
N ALA A 202 23.25 -11.79 5.66
CA ALA A 202 23.05 -10.36 5.43
C ALA A 202 21.56 -9.96 5.63
N ILE A 203 20.64 -10.69 5.02
CA ILE A 203 19.19 -10.45 5.18
C ILE A 203 18.76 -10.58 6.64
N LYS A 204 19.23 -11.62 7.33
CA LYS A 204 18.94 -11.82 8.75
C LYS A 204 19.48 -10.67 9.60
N SER A 205 20.75 -10.28 9.39
CA SER A 205 21.39 -9.18 10.12
C SER A 205 20.67 -7.85 9.87
N ALA A 206 20.26 -7.55 8.63
CA ALA A 206 19.52 -6.35 8.31
C ALA A 206 18.24 -6.23 9.15
N VAL A 207 17.46 -7.31 9.23
CA VAL A 207 16.21 -7.30 10.01
C VAL A 207 16.48 -7.19 11.51
N GLU A 208 17.42 -7.99 12.05
CA GLU A 208 17.73 -8.00 13.48
C GLU A 208 18.32 -6.66 13.96
N LEU A 209 19.23 -6.06 13.18
CA LEU A 209 19.81 -4.76 13.50
C LEU A 209 18.78 -3.64 13.35
N ALA A 210 17.97 -3.65 12.30
CA ALA A 210 16.90 -2.68 12.14
C ALA A 210 15.88 -2.78 13.31
N ALA A 211 15.49 -3.98 13.71
CA ALA A 211 14.60 -4.20 14.84
C ALA A 211 15.17 -3.66 16.15
N ARG A 212 16.48 -3.81 16.35
CA ARG A 212 17.17 -3.44 17.60
C ARG A 212 17.48 -1.95 17.71
N TYR A 213 17.87 -1.32 16.61
CA TYR A 213 18.47 0.03 16.66
C TYR A 213 17.60 1.11 16.01
N ILE A 214 16.68 0.76 15.10
CA ILE A 214 15.78 1.72 14.47
C ILE A 214 14.40 1.64 15.14
N ASN A 215 14.14 2.56 16.10
CA ASN A 215 12.94 2.49 16.93
C ASN A 215 11.79 3.39 16.47
N ASP A 216 12.06 4.36 15.62
CA ASP A 216 11.11 5.34 15.09
C ASP A 216 10.36 4.85 13.84
N ARG A 217 10.76 3.72 13.28
CA ARG A 217 10.19 3.10 12.07
C ARG A 217 9.82 1.64 12.30
N LYS A 218 9.00 1.09 11.40
CA LYS A 218 8.44 -0.26 11.51
C LYS A 218 9.03 -1.25 10.51
N LEU A 219 9.07 -2.52 10.89
CA LEU A 219 9.32 -3.62 9.99
C LEU A 219 8.12 -3.82 9.03
N PRO A 220 8.34 -4.28 7.79
CA PRO A 220 9.62 -4.64 7.19
C PRO A 220 10.39 -3.45 6.59
N ASP A 221 9.77 -2.29 6.46
CA ASP A 221 10.26 -1.12 5.72
C ASP A 221 11.66 -0.67 6.17
N LYS A 222 11.87 -0.50 7.48
CA LYS A 222 13.18 -0.13 8.04
C LYS A 222 14.30 -1.13 7.73
N ALA A 223 13.98 -2.42 7.54
CA ALA A 223 14.97 -3.42 7.18
C ALA A 223 15.24 -3.44 5.66
N ILE A 224 14.23 -3.10 4.86
CA ILE A 224 14.38 -2.89 3.42
C ILE A 224 15.35 -1.73 3.18
N ASP A 225 15.16 -0.61 3.87
CA ASP A 225 16.08 0.53 3.75
C ASP A 225 17.51 0.19 4.14
N VAL A 226 17.70 -0.65 5.17
CA VAL A 226 19.05 -1.09 5.56
C VAL A 226 19.75 -1.84 4.42
N ILE A 227 19.07 -2.76 3.73
CA ILE A 227 19.68 -3.47 2.60
C ILE A 227 19.91 -2.56 1.39
N ASP A 228 19.02 -1.61 1.13
CA ASP A 228 19.18 -0.61 0.07
C ASP A 228 20.37 0.31 0.35
N GLU A 229 20.52 0.81 1.58
CA GLU A 229 21.62 1.68 1.98
C GLU A 229 22.97 0.94 1.92
N ALA A 230 22.99 -0.34 2.31
CA ALA A 230 24.19 -1.17 2.23
C ALA A 230 24.70 -1.32 0.78
N VAL A 231 23.77 -1.42 -0.20
CA VAL A 231 24.16 -1.43 -1.62
C VAL A 231 24.57 -0.05 -2.10
N ALA A 232 23.82 0.98 -1.74
CA ALA A 232 24.17 2.34 -2.10
C ALA A 232 25.60 2.69 -1.66
N ALA A 233 26.01 2.25 -0.47
CA ALA A 233 27.39 2.39 0.01
C ALA A 233 28.43 1.70 -0.89
N GLN A 234 28.09 0.55 -1.53
CA GLN A 234 29.01 -0.09 -2.47
C GLN A 234 29.24 0.74 -3.74
N HIS A 235 28.24 1.52 -4.17
CA HIS A 235 28.40 2.39 -5.34
C HIS A 235 29.39 3.54 -5.12
N LEU A 236 29.66 3.91 -3.86
CA LEU A 236 30.67 4.90 -3.50
C LEU A 236 32.11 4.35 -3.55
N ILE A 237 32.26 3.03 -3.61
CA ILE A 237 33.56 2.36 -3.67
C ILE A 237 34.01 2.22 -5.14
N PRO A 238 35.30 2.41 -5.48
CA PRO A 238 35.80 2.17 -6.83
C PRO A 238 35.43 0.78 -7.34
N GLU A 239 35.06 0.67 -8.61
CA GLU A 239 34.49 -0.55 -9.22
C GLU A 239 35.38 -1.79 -8.98
N SER A 240 36.68 -1.63 -9.06
CA SER A 240 37.64 -2.71 -8.81
C SER A 240 37.65 -3.28 -7.38
N LYS A 241 37.02 -2.55 -6.41
CA LYS A 241 36.93 -2.93 -5.00
C LYS A 241 35.50 -3.22 -4.55
N ARG A 242 34.52 -3.04 -5.42
CA ARG A 242 33.10 -3.32 -5.11
C ARG A 242 32.87 -4.80 -4.87
N ARG A 243 32.10 -5.11 -3.85
CA ARG A 243 31.68 -6.47 -3.59
C ARG A 243 30.42 -6.79 -4.40
N LYS A 244 30.45 -7.91 -5.12
CA LYS A 244 29.27 -8.43 -5.84
C LYS A 244 28.34 -9.21 -4.93
N THR A 245 28.80 -9.58 -3.74
CA THR A 245 28.01 -10.30 -2.73
C THR A 245 28.18 -9.60 -1.40
N LEU A 246 27.06 -9.21 -0.78
CA LEU A 246 27.01 -8.58 0.53
C LEU A 246 26.71 -9.63 1.61
N GLY A 247 27.56 -9.69 2.60
CA GLY A 247 27.39 -10.51 3.80
C GLY A 247 26.95 -9.68 5.01
N ALA A 248 26.86 -10.32 6.16
CA ALA A 248 26.45 -9.65 7.41
C ALA A 248 27.39 -8.52 7.88
N LYS A 249 28.61 -8.48 7.35
CA LYS A 249 29.61 -7.43 7.71
C LYS A 249 29.41 -6.13 6.94
N GLU A 250 28.70 -6.20 5.81
CA GLU A 250 28.42 -5.06 4.94
C GLU A 250 27.08 -4.40 5.29
N ILE A 251 26.28 -5.05 6.14
CA ILE A 251 25.04 -4.55 6.74
C ILE A 251 25.38 -3.81 8.03
#